data_6a4e0a894693e6c009f879f63a300e7b
#
_entry.id   6a4e0a894693e6c009f879f63a300e7b
#
_cell.length_a   1.000
_cell.length_b   1.000
_cell.length_c   1.000
_cell.angle_alpha   90.00
_cell.angle_beta   90.00
_cell.angle_gamma   90.00
#
_symmetry.space_group_name_H-M   'P 1'
#
loop_
_entity.id
_entity.type
_entity.pdbx_description
1 polymer ?
#
loop_
_entity_poly.entity_id
_entity_poly.type
_entity_poly.pdbx_seq_one_letter_code
_entity_poly.pdbx_strand_id
1 'polypeptide(L)'
;MKNLLLVCFLLTFITGCGSIGKNYQELKERDLKLDPCKYERQKGKGYEKVCEAKVAAGGDGTSQGLFDNIIEELRGEVGGAGGQNVSVNKWLWNGSIETVQDFPLKIADAFGGVIETDWINDNNIPNKRCAIKILVQSKEFISNGVSANMICQTFDGSNWILNNEDLSQANREIENSILSLARKSFLAFSG
;
A
#
# COMPACT_ATOMS: atom_id res chain seq x y z
N MET A 1 36.90 -29.93 44.98
CA MET A 1 37.60 -29.07 44.02
C MET A 1 37.30 -29.42 42.55
N LYS A 2 37.04 -30.67 42.20
CA LYS A 2 36.75 -31.10 40.82
C LYS A 2 35.41 -30.58 40.28
N ASN A 3 34.40 -30.48 41.14
CA ASN A 3 33.06 -29.98 40.75
C ASN A 3 32.98 -28.45 40.59
N LEU A 4 33.85 -27.70 41.27
CA LEU A 4 33.92 -26.23 41.17
C LEU A 4 34.51 -25.79 39.81
N LEU A 5 35.49 -26.53 39.31
CA LEU A 5 36.10 -26.29 37.99
C LEU A 5 35.12 -26.55 36.83
N LEU A 6 34.23 -27.54 36.95
CA LEU A 6 33.22 -27.87 35.94
C LEU A 6 32.12 -26.83 35.87
N VAL A 7 31.71 -26.23 37.01
CA VAL A 7 30.74 -25.13 37.04
C VAL A 7 31.33 -23.83 36.44
N CYS A 8 32.60 -23.52 36.70
CA CYS A 8 33.25 -22.38 36.07
C CYS A 8 33.37 -22.53 34.56
N PHE A 9 33.64 -23.75 34.04
CA PHE A 9 33.71 -24.00 32.60
C PHE A 9 32.36 -23.88 31.89
N LEU A 10 31.25 -24.23 32.55
CA LEU A 10 29.90 -24.07 32.04
C LEU A 10 29.44 -22.61 32.01
N LEU A 11 29.91 -21.76 32.92
CA LEU A 11 29.53 -20.34 32.99
C LEU A 11 30.20 -19.48 31.91
N THR A 12 31.33 -19.93 31.33
CA THR A 12 32.03 -19.19 30.28
C THR A 12 31.39 -19.31 28.87
N PHE A 13 30.48 -20.27 28.68
CA PHE A 13 29.79 -20.45 27.39
C PHE A 13 28.55 -19.57 27.19
N ILE A 14 28.05 -18.84 28.21
CA ILE A 14 26.78 -18.11 28.15
C ILE A 14 26.96 -16.65 27.68
N THR A 15 28.18 -16.13 27.58
CA THR A 15 28.43 -14.71 27.23
C THR A 15 28.74 -14.44 25.76
N GLY A 16 28.70 -15.46 24.89
CA GLY A 16 29.16 -15.35 23.48
C GLY A 16 28.13 -14.91 22.43
N CYS A 17 26.83 -14.89 22.72
CA CYS A 17 25.80 -14.67 21.65
C CYS A 17 25.33 -13.23 21.45
N GLY A 18 25.75 -12.28 22.28
CA GLY A 18 25.23 -10.89 22.20
C GLY A 18 25.94 -9.98 21.18
N SER A 19 27.16 -10.30 20.78
CA SER A 19 27.96 -9.38 19.93
C SER A 19 27.80 -9.64 18.42
N ILE A 20 27.44 -10.86 18.01
CA ILE A 20 27.29 -11.21 16.59
C ILE A 20 26.07 -10.50 15.97
N GLY A 21 24.98 -10.37 16.72
CA GLY A 21 23.77 -9.69 16.24
C GLY A 21 23.95 -8.19 16.02
N LYS A 22 24.70 -7.52 16.88
CA LYS A 22 24.97 -6.06 16.75
C LYS A 22 25.86 -5.77 15.54
N ASN A 23 26.90 -6.55 15.32
CA ASN A 23 27.78 -6.39 14.16
C ASN A 23 27.04 -6.64 12.83
N TYR A 24 26.11 -7.58 12.78
CA TYR A 24 25.32 -7.85 11.58
C TYR A 24 24.39 -6.70 11.22
N GLN A 25 23.70 -6.10 12.19
CA GLN A 25 22.81 -4.96 11.97
C GLN A 25 23.61 -3.72 11.48
N GLU A 26 24.74 -3.45 12.11
CA GLU A 26 25.61 -2.33 11.75
C GLU A 26 26.21 -2.49 10.33
N LEU A 27 26.59 -3.71 9.95
CA LEU A 27 27.04 -4.04 8.60
C LEU A 27 25.91 -3.88 7.58
N LYS A 28 24.69 -4.33 7.92
CA LYS A 28 23.51 -4.21 7.07
C LYS A 28 23.13 -2.74 6.83
N GLU A 29 23.13 -1.90 7.86
CA GLU A 29 22.87 -0.47 7.73
C GLU A 29 23.90 0.24 6.87
N ARG A 30 25.19 -0.11 7.02
CA ARG A 30 26.27 0.44 6.18
C ARG A 30 26.11 0.02 4.73
N ASP A 31 25.78 -1.24 4.48
CA ASP A 31 25.54 -1.77 3.14
C ASP A 31 24.37 -1.07 2.45
N LEU A 32 23.26 -0.84 3.17
CA LEU A 32 22.11 -0.12 2.67
C LEU A 32 22.37 1.36 2.37
N LYS A 33 23.29 2.01 3.10
CA LYS A 33 23.71 3.39 2.77
C LYS A 33 24.53 3.46 1.48
N LEU A 34 25.29 2.40 1.16
CA LEU A 34 26.12 2.34 -0.05
C LEU A 34 25.34 1.85 -1.28
N ASP A 35 24.43 0.90 -1.09
CA ASP A 35 23.57 0.34 -2.13
C ASP A 35 22.20 0.02 -1.52
N PRO A 36 21.26 0.97 -1.56
CA PRO A 36 19.92 0.80 -0.99
C PRO A 36 19.17 -0.40 -1.54
N CYS A 37 19.45 -0.82 -2.77
CA CYS A 37 18.76 -1.91 -3.45
C CYS A 37 19.46 -3.28 -3.36
N LYS A 38 20.58 -3.38 -2.64
CA LYS A 38 21.39 -4.60 -2.55
C LYS A 38 20.58 -5.86 -2.18
N TYR A 39 19.70 -5.75 -1.19
CA TYR A 39 18.89 -6.89 -0.71
C TYR A 39 17.65 -7.14 -1.57
N GLU A 40 17.09 -6.11 -2.19
CA GLU A 40 15.96 -6.25 -3.11
C GLU A 40 16.36 -6.95 -4.41
N ARG A 41 17.58 -6.72 -4.89
CA ARG A 41 18.17 -7.41 -6.04
C ARG A 41 18.23 -8.93 -5.87
N GLN A 42 18.41 -9.42 -4.64
CA GLN A 42 18.42 -10.84 -4.32
C GLN A 42 17.03 -11.50 -4.44
N LYS A 43 15.94 -10.75 -4.32
CA LYS A 43 14.57 -11.24 -4.45
C LYS A 43 14.13 -11.42 -5.90
N GLY A 44 14.81 -10.79 -6.86
CA GLY A 44 14.58 -10.94 -8.30
C GLY A 44 14.51 -9.62 -9.05
N LYS A 45 14.59 -9.69 -10.38
CA LYS A 45 14.65 -8.49 -11.26
C LYS A 45 13.48 -7.53 -11.14
N GLY A 46 12.29 -8.00 -10.75
CA GLY A 46 11.12 -7.16 -10.51
C GLY A 46 11.31 -6.25 -9.29
N TYR A 47 11.81 -6.80 -8.20
CA TYR A 47 12.08 -6.06 -6.96
C TYR A 47 13.21 -5.06 -7.12
N GLU A 48 14.26 -5.40 -7.88
CA GLU A 48 15.36 -4.49 -8.22
C GLU A 48 14.84 -3.22 -8.91
N LYS A 49 14.06 -3.36 -9.98
CA LYS A 49 13.51 -2.22 -10.72
C LYS A 49 12.60 -1.32 -9.88
N VAL A 50 11.79 -1.91 -9.02
CA VAL A 50 10.92 -1.15 -8.09
C VAL A 50 11.76 -0.38 -7.08
N CYS A 51 12.82 -1.00 -6.53
CA CYS A 51 13.72 -0.34 -5.61
C CYS A 51 14.46 0.81 -6.27
N GLU A 52 15.04 0.61 -7.46
CA GLU A 52 15.74 1.65 -8.22
C GLU A 52 14.84 2.84 -8.55
N ALA A 53 13.59 2.58 -8.93
CA ALA A 53 12.61 3.63 -9.16
C ALA A 53 12.30 4.44 -7.89
N LYS A 54 12.21 3.79 -6.72
CA LYS A 54 12.02 4.45 -5.43
C LYS A 54 13.22 5.31 -5.02
N VAL A 55 14.44 4.80 -5.18
CA VAL A 55 15.67 5.55 -4.88
C VAL A 55 15.79 6.76 -5.81
N ALA A 56 15.46 6.60 -7.10
CA ALA A 56 15.44 7.71 -8.05
C ALA A 56 14.41 8.78 -7.70
N ALA A 57 13.31 8.39 -7.04
CA ALA A 57 12.29 9.31 -6.51
C ALA A 57 12.65 9.92 -5.13
N GLY A 58 13.86 9.67 -4.61
CA GLY A 58 14.33 10.19 -3.32
C GLY A 58 13.98 9.33 -2.10
N GLY A 59 13.52 8.09 -2.30
CA GLY A 59 13.25 7.12 -1.24
C GLY A 59 14.50 6.33 -0.82
N ASP A 60 14.39 5.58 0.28
CA ASP A 60 15.46 4.75 0.85
C ASP A 60 15.62 3.37 0.17
N GLY A 61 14.82 3.08 -0.87
CA GLY A 61 14.86 1.82 -1.61
C GLY A 61 14.26 0.61 -0.88
N THR A 62 13.79 0.76 0.35
CA THR A 62 13.21 -0.36 1.10
C THR A 62 11.88 -0.81 0.48
N SER A 63 11.62 -2.11 0.48
CA SER A 63 10.39 -2.71 -0.05
C SER A 63 9.22 -2.70 0.95
N GLN A 64 9.19 -1.73 1.84
CA GLN A 64 7.94 -1.40 2.50
C GLN A 64 6.96 -1.03 1.39
N GLY A 65 5.80 -1.68 1.37
CA GLY A 65 4.90 -1.63 0.22
C GLY A 65 4.63 -0.18 -0.22
N LEU A 66 4.37 0.01 -1.50
CA LEU A 66 4.02 1.32 -2.05
C LEU A 66 2.93 2.01 -1.21
N PHE A 67 2.12 1.20 -0.53
CA PHE A 67 1.05 1.61 0.37
C PHE A 67 1.53 2.00 1.77
N ASP A 68 2.59 1.40 2.32
CA ASP A 68 3.11 1.77 3.65
C ASP A 68 3.71 3.17 3.63
N ASN A 69 4.39 3.57 2.55
CA ASN A 69 4.90 4.93 2.41
C ASN A 69 3.77 5.96 2.24
N ILE A 70 2.71 5.62 1.48
CA ILE A 70 1.54 6.49 1.33
C ILE A 70 0.79 6.60 2.66
N ILE A 71 0.66 5.50 3.41
CA ILE A 71 0.01 5.49 4.74
C ILE A 71 0.88 6.21 5.78
N GLU A 72 2.20 6.11 5.71
CA GLU A 72 3.12 6.77 6.64
C GLU A 72 3.22 8.28 6.35
N GLU A 73 3.16 8.68 5.08
CA GLU A 73 3.07 10.07 4.65
C GLU A 73 1.72 10.70 5.03
N LEU A 74 0.64 9.91 5.01
CA LEU A 74 -0.68 10.28 5.54
C LEU A 74 -0.72 10.30 7.08
N ARG A 75 0.15 9.52 7.77
CA ARG A 75 0.37 9.56 9.22
C ARG A 75 1.23 10.75 9.67
N GLY A 76 2.07 11.27 8.78
CA GLY A 76 3.10 12.29 9.07
C GLY A 76 2.59 13.69 9.41
N GLU A 77 1.31 13.88 9.73
CA GLU A 77 0.78 15.16 10.24
C GLU A 77 1.12 15.42 11.71
N VAL A 78 2.05 14.65 12.29
CA VAL A 78 2.64 14.92 13.61
C VAL A 78 4.14 15.17 13.48
N GLY A 79 4.50 16.35 13.02
CA GLY A 79 5.80 16.98 13.25
C GLY A 79 6.94 16.57 12.30
N GLY A 80 7.19 17.37 11.26
CA GLY A 80 8.45 17.35 10.53
C GLY A 80 8.34 17.98 9.13
N ALA A 81 9.11 19.04 8.91
CA ALA A 81 9.17 19.81 7.68
C ALA A 81 9.38 18.94 6.43
N GLY A 82 8.42 18.95 5.48
CA GLY A 82 8.54 18.36 4.16
C GLY A 82 7.28 17.70 3.60
N GLY A 83 6.19 17.61 4.35
CA GLY A 83 4.95 16.97 3.91
C GLY A 83 4.28 17.73 2.75
N GLN A 84 4.27 17.14 1.56
CA GLN A 84 3.35 17.57 0.53
C GLN A 84 1.93 17.32 1.05
N ASN A 85 1.14 18.38 1.19
CA ASN A 85 -0.24 18.31 1.66
C ASN A 85 -1.05 17.38 0.75
N VAL A 86 -1.30 16.15 1.21
CA VAL A 86 -2.28 15.26 0.55
C VAL A 86 -3.61 16.00 0.48
N SER A 87 -4.13 16.15 -0.72
CA SER A 87 -5.30 16.99 -0.98
C SER A 87 -6.62 16.38 -0.50
N VAL A 88 -6.60 15.13 -0.03
CA VAL A 88 -7.79 14.32 0.26
C VAL A 88 -7.84 13.82 1.69
N ASN A 89 -9.04 13.46 2.16
CA ASN A 89 -9.23 12.85 3.48
C ASN A 89 -8.62 11.44 3.54
N LYS A 90 -7.72 11.21 4.51
CA LYS A 90 -7.01 9.93 4.66
C LYS A 90 -7.92 8.71 4.88
N TRP A 91 -9.04 8.90 5.60
CA TRP A 91 -9.96 7.81 5.90
C TRP A 91 -10.76 7.40 4.66
N LEU A 92 -11.23 8.39 3.90
CA LEU A 92 -11.90 8.15 2.62
C LEU A 92 -10.94 7.51 1.62
N TRP A 93 -9.69 7.97 1.57
CA TRP A 93 -8.65 7.37 0.74
C TRP A 93 -8.40 5.91 1.09
N ASN A 94 -8.16 5.61 2.37
CA ASN A 94 -7.92 4.24 2.83
C ASN A 94 -9.12 3.32 2.56
N GLY A 95 -10.34 3.78 2.86
CA GLY A 95 -11.56 3.03 2.55
C GLY A 95 -11.72 2.77 1.06
N SER A 96 -11.34 3.73 0.21
CA SER A 96 -11.38 3.59 -1.25
C SER A 96 -10.39 2.52 -1.74
N ILE A 97 -9.15 2.56 -1.26
CA ILE A 97 -8.12 1.56 -1.59
C ILE A 97 -8.57 0.16 -1.12
N GLU A 98 -9.06 0.05 0.13
CA GLU A 98 -9.51 -1.23 0.71
C GLU A 98 -10.70 -1.83 -0.09
N THR A 99 -11.58 -0.97 -0.63
CA THR A 99 -12.72 -1.42 -1.44
C THR A 99 -12.28 -2.06 -2.76
N VAL A 100 -11.17 -1.62 -3.33
CA VAL A 100 -10.68 -2.12 -4.65
C VAL A 100 -9.39 -2.91 -4.56
N GLN A 101 -8.94 -3.30 -3.35
CA GLN A 101 -7.65 -3.95 -3.12
C GLN A 101 -7.46 -5.28 -3.88
N ASP A 102 -8.56 -5.99 -4.15
CA ASP A 102 -8.53 -7.29 -4.84
C ASP A 102 -8.46 -7.14 -6.37
N PHE A 103 -8.53 -5.91 -6.88
CA PHE A 103 -8.48 -5.63 -8.31
C PHE A 103 -7.15 -5.01 -8.72
N PRO A 104 -6.67 -5.28 -9.95
CA PRO A 104 -5.50 -4.62 -10.47
C PRO A 104 -5.76 -3.12 -10.61
N LEU A 105 -4.88 -2.29 -10.04
CA LEU A 105 -4.98 -0.83 -10.12
C LEU A 105 -4.19 -0.31 -11.32
N LYS A 106 -4.84 0.54 -12.11
CA LYS A 106 -4.23 1.29 -13.20
C LYS A 106 -3.68 2.63 -12.72
N ILE A 107 -4.42 3.31 -11.83
CA ILE A 107 -4.04 4.60 -11.24
C ILE A 107 -4.39 4.58 -9.76
N ALA A 108 -3.48 5.09 -8.92
CA ALA A 108 -3.72 5.43 -7.53
C ALA A 108 -2.92 6.70 -7.21
N ASP A 109 -3.57 7.85 -7.32
CA ASP A 109 -2.99 9.17 -7.08
C ASP A 109 -3.67 9.82 -5.86
N ALA A 110 -2.98 9.77 -4.72
CA ALA A 110 -3.48 10.32 -3.47
C ALA A 110 -3.52 11.87 -3.47
N PHE A 111 -2.68 12.53 -4.29
CA PHE A 111 -2.69 13.99 -4.40
C PHE A 111 -3.88 14.48 -5.20
N GLY A 112 -4.16 13.83 -6.34
CA GLY A 112 -5.32 14.11 -7.17
C GLY A 112 -6.60 13.48 -6.64
N GLY A 113 -6.52 12.57 -5.65
CA GLY A 113 -7.67 11.87 -5.11
C GLY A 113 -8.29 10.87 -6.07
N VAL A 114 -7.50 10.29 -6.99
CA VAL A 114 -8.01 9.43 -8.08
C VAL A 114 -7.53 8.00 -7.90
N ILE A 115 -8.46 7.06 -7.93
CA ILE A 115 -8.16 5.63 -8.02
C ILE A 115 -8.91 5.10 -9.25
N GLU A 116 -8.22 4.35 -10.10
CA GLU A 116 -8.82 3.69 -11.26
C GLU A 116 -8.30 2.25 -11.32
N THR A 117 -9.21 1.28 -11.41
CA THR A 117 -8.84 -0.11 -11.64
C THR A 117 -8.53 -0.33 -13.12
N ASP A 118 -7.78 -1.37 -13.43
CA ASP A 118 -7.75 -1.91 -14.78
C ASP A 118 -9.09 -2.61 -15.08
N TRP A 119 -9.26 -3.09 -16.31
CA TRP A 119 -10.44 -3.83 -16.71
C TRP A 119 -10.55 -5.16 -15.96
N ILE A 120 -11.68 -5.36 -15.30
CA ILE A 120 -12.04 -6.54 -14.52
C ILE A 120 -13.01 -7.36 -15.36
N ASN A 121 -12.65 -8.60 -15.67
CA ASN A 121 -13.53 -9.51 -16.38
C ASN A 121 -14.52 -10.13 -15.39
N ASP A 122 -15.80 -10.21 -15.78
CA ASP A 122 -16.80 -10.93 -15.00
C ASP A 122 -16.73 -12.41 -15.35
N ASN A 123 -16.41 -13.24 -14.34
CA ASN A 123 -16.33 -14.69 -14.53
C ASN A 123 -17.68 -15.34 -14.86
N ASN A 124 -18.80 -14.68 -14.53
CA ASN A 124 -20.16 -15.18 -14.74
C ASN A 124 -20.76 -14.69 -16.07
N ILE A 125 -20.23 -13.61 -16.64
CA ILE A 125 -20.74 -13.00 -17.87
C ILE A 125 -19.61 -12.97 -18.89
N PRO A 126 -19.50 -13.98 -19.75
CA PRO A 126 -18.51 -14.01 -20.82
C PRO A 126 -18.64 -12.74 -21.69
N ASN A 127 -17.50 -12.24 -22.13
CA ASN A 127 -17.42 -11.04 -22.99
C ASN A 127 -17.89 -9.72 -22.33
N LYS A 128 -17.96 -9.66 -20.99
CA LYS A 128 -18.18 -8.41 -20.25
C LYS A 128 -16.95 -8.07 -19.40
N ARG A 129 -16.56 -6.81 -19.40
CA ARG A 129 -15.53 -6.27 -18.51
C ARG A 129 -15.96 -4.93 -17.96
N CYS A 130 -15.56 -4.65 -16.72
CA CYS A 130 -15.86 -3.37 -16.08
C CYS A 130 -14.57 -2.77 -15.49
N ALA A 131 -14.55 -1.46 -15.34
CA ALA A 131 -13.53 -0.73 -14.60
C ALA A 131 -14.20 0.22 -13.61
N ILE A 132 -13.58 0.46 -12.47
CA ILE A 132 -14.08 1.33 -11.41
C ILE A 132 -13.16 2.54 -11.32
N LYS A 133 -13.74 3.74 -11.33
CA LYS A 133 -13.05 4.99 -11.04
C LYS A 133 -13.61 5.59 -9.77
N ILE A 134 -12.76 5.86 -8.80
CA ILE A 134 -13.10 6.50 -7.52
C ILE A 134 -12.43 7.86 -7.48
N LEU A 135 -13.18 8.87 -7.03
CA LEU A 135 -12.70 10.21 -6.77
C LEU A 135 -12.92 10.55 -5.30
N VAL A 136 -11.84 10.80 -4.57
CA VAL A 136 -11.88 11.38 -3.23
C VAL A 136 -11.73 12.88 -3.38
N GLN A 137 -12.78 13.65 -3.10
CA GLN A 137 -12.89 15.07 -3.42
C GLN A 137 -12.78 15.98 -2.21
N SER A 138 -12.84 15.42 -0.99
CA SER A 138 -12.87 16.21 0.24
C SER A 138 -11.66 15.95 1.12
N LYS A 139 -11.20 17.00 1.81
CA LYS A 139 -10.27 16.92 2.94
C LYS A 139 -10.96 16.52 4.24
N GLU A 140 -12.25 16.74 4.32
CA GLU A 140 -13.08 16.40 5.48
C GLU A 140 -13.68 15.01 5.34
N PHE A 141 -13.89 14.33 6.47
CA PHE A 141 -14.56 13.02 6.50
C PHE A 141 -16.07 13.22 6.41
N ILE A 142 -16.59 13.38 5.20
CA ILE A 142 -18.01 13.60 4.91
C ILE A 142 -18.50 12.60 3.87
N SER A 143 -19.80 12.28 3.89
CA SER A 143 -20.38 11.23 3.06
C SER A 143 -20.34 11.53 1.55
N ASN A 144 -20.39 12.79 1.17
CA ASN A 144 -20.25 13.24 -0.22
C ASN A 144 -18.80 13.58 -0.61
N GLY A 145 -17.83 13.23 0.25
CA GLY A 145 -16.40 13.42 -0.02
C GLY A 145 -15.79 12.40 -0.96
N VAL A 146 -16.54 11.37 -1.35
CA VAL A 146 -16.13 10.33 -2.28
C VAL A 146 -17.22 10.09 -3.31
N SER A 147 -16.83 9.80 -4.55
CA SER A 147 -17.73 9.33 -5.61
C SER A 147 -17.10 8.17 -6.35
N ALA A 148 -17.94 7.21 -6.76
CA ALA A 148 -17.54 6.06 -7.55
C ALA A 148 -18.28 6.06 -8.89
N ASN A 149 -17.59 5.65 -9.94
CA ASN A 149 -18.16 5.45 -11.27
C ASN A 149 -17.64 4.15 -11.86
N MET A 150 -18.55 3.20 -12.11
CA MET A 150 -18.28 1.96 -12.81
C MET A 150 -18.60 2.14 -14.29
N ILE A 151 -17.71 1.66 -15.15
CA ILE A 151 -17.86 1.67 -16.60
C ILE A 151 -17.72 0.24 -17.09
N CYS A 152 -18.68 -0.25 -17.88
CA CYS A 152 -18.66 -1.61 -18.42
C CYS A 152 -18.62 -1.61 -19.95
N GLN A 153 -17.98 -2.64 -20.50
CA GLN A 153 -17.91 -2.90 -21.92
C GLN A 153 -18.31 -4.35 -22.21
N THR A 154 -18.90 -4.56 -23.39
CA THR A 154 -19.18 -5.90 -23.93
C THR A 154 -18.40 -6.11 -25.22
N PHE A 155 -17.86 -7.32 -25.39
CA PHE A 155 -17.16 -7.70 -26.63
C PHE A 155 -18.16 -8.22 -27.67
N ASP A 156 -18.20 -7.59 -28.83
CA ASP A 156 -19.11 -7.94 -29.93
C ASP A 156 -18.55 -9.03 -30.88
N GLY A 157 -17.39 -9.56 -30.58
CA GLY A 157 -16.64 -10.49 -31.43
C GLY A 157 -15.48 -9.85 -32.17
N SER A 158 -15.43 -8.52 -32.23
CA SER A 158 -14.34 -7.76 -32.89
C SER A 158 -13.81 -6.64 -31.99
N ASN A 159 -14.69 -5.94 -31.28
CA ASN A 159 -14.35 -4.78 -30.47
C ASN A 159 -15.03 -4.78 -29.12
N TRP A 160 -14.45 -4.06 -28.16
CA TRP A 160 -15.08 -3.76 -26.88
C TRP A 160 -15.95 -2.50 -27.03
N ILE A 161 -17.25 -2.64 -26.79
CA ILE A 161 -18.24 -1.57 -26.93
C ILE A 161 -18.71 -1.16 -25.54
N LEU A 162 -18.80 0.15 -25.31
CA LEU A 162 -19.29 0.72 -24.04
C LEU A 162 -20.78 0.37 -23.87
N ASN A 163 -21.13 -0.12 -22.68
CA ASN A 163 -22.51 -0.40 -22.31
C ASN A 163 -23.21 0.88 -21.85
N ASN A 164 -24.43 1.07 -22.27
CA ASN A 164 -25.31 2.18 -21.83
C ASN A 164 -26.25 1.71 -20.70
N GLU A 165 -25.83 0.77 -19.85
CA GLU A 165 -26.63 0.33 -18.70
C GLU A 165 -26.56 1.35 -17.56
N ASP A 166 -27.66 1.46 -16.80
CA ASP A 166 -27.70 2.30 -15.60
C ASP A 166 -26.95 1.60 -14.44
N LEU A 167 -25.76 2.08 -14.13
CA LEU A 167 -24.89 1.58 -13.06
C LEU A 167 -24.99 2.40 -11.77
N SER A 168 -25.99 3.28 -11.66
CA SER A 168 -26.14 4.19 -10.52
C SER A 168 -26.29 3.46 -9.18
N GLN A 169 -26.92 2.29 -9.16
CA GLN A 169 -27.03 1.46 -7.96
C GLN A 169 -25.68 0.86 -7.59
N ALA A 170 -24.95 0.29 -8.54
CA ALA A 170 -23.61 -0.27 -8.31
C ALA A 170 -22.65 0.81 -7.81
N ASN A 171 -22.69 2.00 -8.38
CA ASN A 171 -21.89 3.14 -7.93
C ASN A 171 -22.17 3.49 -6.46
N ARG A 172 -23.45 3.57 -6.06
CA ARG A 172 -23.84 3.81 -4.66
C ARG A 172 -23.39 2.70 -3.71
N GLU A 173 -23.44 1.45 -4.15
CA GLU A 173 -22.97 0.31 -3.34
C GLU A 173 -21.46 0.39 -3.09
N ILE A 174 -20.67 0.77 -4.09
CA ILE A 174 -19.23 1.02 -3.95
C ILE A 174 -18.97 2.19 -2.98
N GLU A 175 -19.67 3.31 -3.15
CA GLU A 175 -19.55 4.47 -2.26
C GLU A 175 -19.89 4.13 -0.81
N ASN A 176 -20.96 3.39 -0.58
CA ASN A 176 -21.36 2.91 0.76
C ASN A 176 -20.31 1.97 1.37
N SER A 177 -19.71 1.10 0.58
CA SER A 177 -18.61 0.23 1.02
C SER A 177 -17.42 1.06 1.47
N ILE A 178 -17.00 2.03 0.65
CA ILE A 178 -15.91 2.96 0.98
C ILE A 178 -16.18 3.69 2.30
N LEU A 179 -17.36 4.27 2.46
CA LEU A 179 -17.74 5.02 3.66
C LEU A 179 -17.78 4.13 4.91
N SER A 180 -18.22 2.87 4.77
CA SER A 180 -18.24 1.89 5.85
C SER A 180 -16.82 1.55 6.33
N LEU A 181 -15.91 1.24 5.40
CA LEU A 181 -14.52 0.93 5.69
C LEU A 181 -13.77 2.14 6.26
N ALA A 182 -13.99 3.32 5.67
CA ALA A 182 -13.42 4.57 6.16
C ALA A 182 -13.85 4.87 7.61
N ARG A 183 -15.14 4.67 7.93
CA ARG A 183 -15.67 4.83 9.29
C ARG A 183 -15.07 3.84 10.27
N LYS A 184 -14.96 2.57 9.87
CA LYS A 184 -14.32 1.52 10.69
C LYS A 184 -12.88 1.90 11.04
N SER A 185 -12.10 2.35 10.07
CA SER A 185 -10.72 2.79 10.26
C SER A 185 -10.61 4.04 11.13
N PHE A 186 -11.52 5.01 10.94
CA PHE A 186 -11.60 6.22 11.76
C PHE A 186 -11.87 5.89 13.24
N LEU A 187 -12.86 5.03 13.52
CA LEU A 187 -13.21 4.64 14.88
C LEU A 187 -12.11 3.83 15.57
N ALA A 188 -11.43 2.96 14.84
CA ALA A 188 -10.30 2.18 15.38
C ALA A 188 -9.10 3.06 15.76
N PHE A 189 -8.96 4.24 15.15
CA PHE A 189 -7.89 5.19 15.46
C PHE A 189 -8.25 6.14 16.60
N SER A 190 -9.53 6.46 16.77
CA SER A 190 -10.04 7.45 17.74
C SER A 190 -10.37 6.88 19.13
N GLY A 191 -10.30 5.56 19.32
CA GLY A 191 -10.48 4.85 20.59
C GLY A 191 -9.18 4.40 21.19
#